data_8f71ba9f264b4b29ce4f790c8fa17617
#
_entry.id   8f71ba9f264b4b29ce4f790c8fa17617
#
_cell.length_a   1.000
_cell.length_b   1.000
_cell.length_c   1.000
_cell.angle_alpha   90.00
_cell.angle_beta   90.00
_cell.angle_gamma   90.00
#
_symmetry.space_group_name_H-M   'P 1'
#
loop_
_entity.id
_entity.type
_entity.pdbx_description
1 polymer ?
#
loop_
_entity_poly.entity_id
_entity_poly.type
_entity_poly.pdbx_seq_one_letter_code
_entity_poly.pdbx_strand_id
1 'polypeptide(L)'
;MLVLGIETSCDETGIALFDTERGLLSHTLYSQIAMHSEYGGVVPELASRDHIRRVLPLIQQALHSARCELRDINAIAYTQGPGLAGALLVGASIGAAMSFALNIPALGIHHLEGHLLSPLLSTPAPRFPFIALLVSGGHTQLMQVDAVGHYKLLGETVDDAAGEAFDKTAKLLGLGYPGGAALSQLTRQGRPGKFKLPRPMLNSGDLNFSFSGLKTAVLTVINKQEIIDQIRADIALAFQEAVVDVLTEKSLAALAQTGLKQLVVAGGVGANEQLRRNLSGKAAAKGATVFYPELEFCTDNGAMIAFAGALRLQAMPEAARQPAHSFTVNARWNLEMLETPEAD
;
A
#
# COMPACT_ATOMS: atom_id res chain seq x y z
N MET A 1 8.34 11.98 21.05
CA MET A 1 6.96 12.41 20.71
C MET A 1 6.18 11.18 20.34
N LEU A 2 5.04 10.93 21.02
CA LEU A 2 4.18 9.75 20.78
C LEU A 2 3.04 10.14 19.83
N VAL A 3 2.98 9.48 18.67
CA VAL A 3 1.99 9.71 17.62
C VAL A 3 1.04 8.52 17.55
N LEU A 4 -0.27 8.80 17.61
CA LEU A 4 -1.33 7.83 17.33
C LEU A 4 -1.64 7.85 15.83
N GLY A 5 -1.49 6.72 15.14
CA GLY A 5 -1.88 6.55 13.74
C GLY A 5 -3.23 5.86 13.60
N ILE A 6 -4.09 6.40 12.74
CA ILE A 6 -5.43 5.88 12.45
C ILE A 6 -5.55 5.66 10.94
N GLU A 7 -5.67 4.39 10.51
CA GLU A 7 -5.92 3.98 9.13
C GLU A 7 -7.34 3.43 8.99
N THR A 8 -8.13 4.03 8.09
CA THR A 8 -9.51 3.59 7.79
C THR A 8 -9.88 3.83 6.33
N SER A 9 -8.91 3.84 5.40
CA SER A 9 -9.20 4.28 4.01
C SER A 9 -10.03 3.31 3.18
N CYS A 10 -10.03 2.01 3.53
CA CYS A 10 -10.72 0.97 2.73
C CYS A 10 -11.42 -0.05 3.64
N ASP A 11 -10.90 -1.26 3.77
CA ASP A 11 -11.49 -2.39 4.49
C ASP A 11 -10.63 -2.90 5.66
N GLU A 12 -9.52 -2.24 5.96
CA GLU A 12 -8.72 -2.44 7.15
C GLU A 12 -8.90 -1.28 8.14
N THR A 13 -9.11 -1.61 9.42
CA THR A 13 -9.00 -0.64 10.52
C THR A 13 -7.67 -0.84 11.21
N GLY A 14 -6.73 0.06 11.00
CA GLY A 14 -5.38 0.00 11.55
C GLY A 14 -5.13 1.10 12.58
N ILE A 15 -4.60 0.73 13.76
CA ILE A 15 -4.20 1.67 14.80
C ILE A 15 -2.77 1.35 15.20
N ALA A 16 -1.95 2.41 15.42
CA ALA A 16 -0.60 2.23 15.94
C ALA A 16 -0.16 3.39 16.82
N LEU A 17 0.78 3.11 17.69
CA LEU A 17 1.51 4.08 18.50
C LEU A 17 2.98 4.08 18.09
N PHE A 18 3.44 5.19 17.54
CA PHE A 18 4.82 5.39 17.14
C PHE A 18 5.46 6.50 17.97
N ASP A 19 6.58 6.18 18.62
CA ASP A 19 7.38 7.15 19.37
C ASP A 19 8.64 7.52 18.59
N THR A 20 8.91 8.82 18.45
CA THR A 20 10.03 9.33 17.63
C THR A 20 11.43 8.93 18.14
N GLU A 21 11.53 8.49 19.39
CA GLU A 21 12.80 8.05 20.01
C GLU A 21 12.86 6.52 20.14
N ARG A 22 11.74 5.87 20.46
CA ARG A 22 11.66 4.43 20.75
C ARG A 22 11.17 3.59 19.58
N GLY A 23 10.69 4.23 18.49
CA GLY A 23 10.12 3.55 17.32
C GLY A 23 8.68 3.10 17.53
N LEU A 24 8.25 2.08 16.81
CA LEU A 24 6.91 1.51 16.87
C LEU A 24 6.70 0.79 18.22
N LEU A 25 5.76 1.27 19.03
CA LEU A 25 5.47 0.70 20.35
C LEU A 25 4.40 -0.38 20.30
N SER A 26 3.39 -0.18 19.47
CA SER A 26 2.31 -1.15 19.26
C SER A 26 1.59 -0.86 17.96
N HIS A 27 1.02 -1.90 17.35
CA HIS A 27 0.05 -1.76 16.30
C HIS A 27 -1.05 -2.82 16.44
N THR A 28 -2.25 -2.48 15.99
CA THR A 28 -3.41 -3.36 15.96
C THR A 28 -4.11 -3.21 14.62
N LEU A 29 -4.58 -4.32 14.08
CA LEU A 29 -5.22 -4.37 12.78
C LEU A 29 -6.48 -5.23 12.86
N TYR A 30 -7.56 -4.75 12.28
CA TYR A 30 -8.78 -5.53 12.04
C TYR A 30 -9.13 -5.45 10.55
N SER A 31 -9.21 -6.60 9.89
CA SER A 31 -9.58 -6.68 8.47
C SER A 31 -11.03 -7.11 8.30
N GLN A 32 -11.72 -6.44 7.39
CA GLN A 32 -13.12 -6.71 7.03
C GLN A 32 -13.23 -7.68 5.85
N ILE A 33 -12.10 -8.28 5.38
CA ILE A 33 -12.07 -9.19 4.23
C ILE A 33 -13.13 -10.28 4.32
N ALA A 34 -13.30 -10.90 5.50
CA ALA A 34 -14.29 -11.97 5.70
C ALA A 34 -15.73 -11.50 5.40
N MET A 35 -16.08 -10.28 5.81
CA MET A 35 -17.39 -9.69 5.52
C MET A 35 -17.54 -9.37 4.03
N HIS A 36 -16.53 -8.77 3.43
CA HIS A 36 -16.60 -8.34 2.02
C HIS A 36 -16.48 -9.49 1.02
N SER A 37 -15.89 -10.62 1.41
CA SER A 37 -15.79 -11.81 0.56
C SER A 37 -17.16 -12.36 0.16
N GLU A 38 -18.19 -12.22 1.00
CA GLU A 38 -19.56 -12.61 0.70
C GLU A 38 -20.16 -11.82 -0.47
N TYR A 39 -19.68 -10.60 -0.70
CA TYR A 39 -20.13 -9.71 -1.77
C TYR A 39 -19.20 -9.74 -3.00
N GLY A 40 -18.08 -10.45 -2.91
CA GLY A 40 -17.08 -10.53 -3.98
C GLY A 40 -16.29 -9.24 -4.21
N GLY A 41 -16.20 -8.37 -3.19
CA GLY A 41 -15.47 -7.10 -3.19
C GLY A 41 -15.94 -6.16 -2.09
N VAL A 42 -15.21 -5.07 -1.86
CA VAL A 42 -15.51 -4.10 -0.81
C VAL A 42 -16.83 -3.39 -1.07
N VAL A 43 -17.70 -3.35 -0.05
CA VAL A 43 -18.94 -2.58 -0.02
C VAL A 43 -18.72 -1.33 0.85
N PRO A 44 -18.60 -0.11 0.27
CA PRO A 44 -18.18 1.09 0.99
C PRO A 44 -19.02 1.44 2.21
N GLU A 45 -20.33 1.26 2.12
CA GLU A 45 -21.25 1.55 3.23
C GLU A 45 -21.03 0.59 4.43
N LEU A 46 -20.78 -0.69 4.17
CA LEU A 46 -20.51 -1.66 5.21
C LEU A 46 -19.14 -1.39 5.84
N ALA A 47 -18.13 -1.05 5.02
CA ALA A 47 -16.81 -0.70 5.50
C ALA A 47 -16.88 0.46 6.50
N SER A 48 -17.54 1.55 6.12
CA SER A 48 -17.69 2.74 6.99
C SER A 48 -18.36 2.41 8.32
N ARG A 49 -19.42 1.61 8.30
CA ARG A 49 -20.16 1.22 9.52
C ARG A 49 -19.33 0.34 10.45
N ASP A 50 -18.51 -0.54 9.89
CA ASP A 50 -17.67 -1.41 10.72
C ASP A 50 -16.48 -0.63 11.31
N HIS A 51 -15.86 0.31 10.59
CA HIS A 51 -14.84 1.20 11.15
C HIS A 51 -15.32 1.92 12.41
N ILE A 52 -16.56 2.44 12.42
CA ILE A 52 -17.13 3.10 13.60
C ILE A 52 -17.10 2.20 14.83
N ARG A 53 -17.31 0.90 14.65
CA ARG A 53 -17.30 -0.09 15.73
C ARG A 53 -15.92 -0.47 16.19
N ARG A 54 -14.90 -0.37 15.29
CA ARG A 54 -13.56 -0.94 15.51
C ARG A 54 -12.55 0.07 16.03
N VAL A 55 -12.60 1.33 15.58
CA VAL A 55 -11.53 2.29 15.85
C VAL A 55 -11.27 2.47 17.35
N LEU A 56 -12.29 2.75 18.16
CA LEU A 56 -12.09 2.99 19.60
C LEU A 56 -11.59 1.76 20.36
N PRO A 57 -12.16 0.54 20.18
CA PRO A 57 -11.62 -0.67 20.79
C PRO A 57 -10.16 -0.94 20.40
N LEU A 58 -9.78 -0.73 19.13
CA LEU A 58 -8.41 -0.93 18.67
C LEU A 58 -7.46 0.13 19.26
N ILE A 59 -7.89 1.38 19.43
CA ILE A 59 -7.10 2.41 20.13
C ILE A 59 -6.82 1.96 21.58
N GLN A 60 -7.84 1.50 22.28
CA GLN A 60 -7.69 1.00 23.65
C GLN A 60 -6.73 -0.18 23.72
N GLN A 61 -6.84 -1.11 22.78
CA GLN A 61 -5.94 -2.27 22.67
C GLN A 61 -4.49 -1.83 22.41
N ALA A 62 -4.26 -0.88 21.48
CA ALA A 62 -2.94 -0.36 21.16
C ALA A 62 -2.29 0.33 22.37
N LEU A 63 -3.04 1.18 23.09
CA LEU A 63 -2.58 1.83 24.31
C LEU A 63 -2.21 0.83 25.40
N HIS A 64 -3.07 -0.16 25.62
CA HIS A 64 -2.82 -1.22 26.61
C HIS A 64 -1.53 -1.99 26.26
N SER A 65 -1.37 -2.39 24.99
CA SER A 65 -0.18 -3.12 24.51
C SER A 65 1.11 -2.31 24.65
N ALA A 66 1.05 -1.00 24.40
CA ALA A 66 2.17 -0.08 24.56
C ALA A 66 2.42 0.33 26.03
N ARG A 67 1.51 -0.01 26.96
CA ARG A 67 1.50 0.48 28.35
C ARG A 67 1.48 2.01 28.42
N CYS A 68 0.67 2.63 27.57
CA CYS A 68 0.47 4.07 27.49
C CYS A 68 -0.98 4.42 27.83
N GLU A 69 -1.20 5.66 28.23
CA GLU A 69 -2.52 6.25 28.46
C GLU A 69 -2.85 7.28 27.37
N LEU A 70 -4.11 7.67 27.22
CA LEU A 70 -4.53 8.70 26.25
C LEU A 70 -3.79 10.03 26.43
N ARG A 71 -3.46 10.42 27.66
CA ARG A 71 -2.73 11.65 27.98
C ARG A 71 -1.26 11.62 27.55
N ASP A 72 -0.70 10.45 27.23
CA ASP A 72 0.68 10.30 26.79
C ASP A 72 0.83 10.61 25.28
N ILE A 73 -0.29 10.62 24.54
CA ILE A 73 -0.31 10.93 23.12
C ILE A 73 0.00 12.41 22.93
N ASN A 74 0.96 12.71 22.05
CA ASN A 74 1.38 14.08 21.75
C ASN A 74 0.83 14.58 20.40
N ALA A 75 0.45 13.70 19.50
CA ALA A 75 -0.13 14.05 18.21
C ALA A 75 -0.93 12.89 17.63
N ILE A 76 -1.83 13.20 16.69
CA ILE A 76 -2.65 12.22 15.97
C ILE A 76 -2.36 12.34 14.47
N ALA A 77 -2.14 11.22 13.81
CA ALA A 77 -2.08 11.11 12.37
C ALA A 77 -3.25 10.23 11.90
N TYR A 78 -4.02 10.69 10.93
CA TYR A 78 -5.12 9.90 10.37
C TYR A 78 -5.06 9.93 8.86
N THR A 79 -5.52 8.88 8.21
CA THR A 79 -5.60 8.85 6.75
C THR A 79 -6.66 9.81 6.25
N GLN A 80 -6.22 10.86 5.56
CA GLN A 80 -7.09 11.87 4.96
C GLN A 80 -7.56 11.48 3.54
N GLY A 81 -6.80 10.63 2.88
CA GLY A 81 -7.04 10.16 1.52
C GLY A 81 -5.77 9.68 0.81
N PRO A 82 -5.90 9.12 -0.41
CA PRO A 82 -7.15 8.69 -1.05
C PRO A 82 -7.78 7.48 -0.36
N GLY A 83 -9.07 7.21 -0.70
CA GLY A 83 -9.80 6.06 -0.16
C GLY A 83 -11.33 6.21 -0.28
N LEU A 84 -12.06 5.35 0.39
CA LEU A 84 -13.52 5.40 0.43
C LEU A 84 -13.96 6.55 1.33
N ALA A 85 -14.68 7.53 0.77
CA ALA A 85 -15.05 8.77 1.47
C ALA A 85 -15.68 8.54 2.85
N GLY A 86 -16.64 7.62 2.97
CA GLY A 86 -17.29 7.30 4.24
C GLY A 86 -16.35 6.66 5.26
N ALA A 87 -15.44 5.80 4.81
CA ALA A 87 -14.44 5.15 5.65
C ALA A 87 -13.39 6.17 6.16
N LEU A 88 -12.87 7.02 5.28
CA LEU A 88 -11.98 8.13 5.62
C LEU A 88 -12.60 9.07 6.66
N LEU A 89 -13.88 9.43 6.49
CA LEU A 89 -14.60 10.29 7.43
C LEU A 89 -14.63 9.73 8.85
N VAL A 90 -14.66 8.42 9.04
CA VAL A 90 -14.65 7.79 10.37
C VAL A 90 -13.33 8.07 11.08
N GLY A 91 -12.21 7.74 10.45
CA GLY A 91 -10.87 7.96 11.02
C GLY A 91 -10.58 9.44 11.27
N ALA A 92 -10.90 10.30 10.30
CA ALA A 92 -10.73 11.75 10.40
C ALA A 92 -11.57 12.36 11.52
N SER A 93 -12.85 11.97 11.65
CA SER A 93 -13.74 12.48 12.70
C SER A 93 -13.23 12.11 14.10
N ILE A 94 -12.84 10.85 14.29
CA ILE A 94 -12.31 10.38 15.57
C ILE A 94 -10.98 11.07 15.88
N GLY A 95 -10.07 11.17 14.90
CA GLY A 95 -8.80 11.88 15.06
C GLY A 95 -8.98 13.34 15.44
N ALA A 96 -9.87 14.05 14.75
CA ALA A 96 -10.18 15.45 15.06
C ALA A 96 -10.84 15.62 16.44
N ALA A 97 -11.78 14.73 16.80
CA ALA A 97 -12.42 14.78 18.12
C ALA A 97 -11.43 14.54 19.27
N MET A 98 -10.51 13.58 19.11
CA MET A 98 -9.45 13.32 20.08
C MET A 98 -8.45 14.47 20.17
N SER A 99 -8.05 15.04 19.03
CA SER A 99 -7.20 16.25 18.97
C SER A 99 -7.80 17.39 19.76
N PHE A 100 -9.08 17.66 19.55
CA PHE A 100 -9.81 18.71 20.28
C PHE A 100 -9.86 18.39 21.78
N ALA A 101 -10.22 17.16 22.16
CA ALA A 101 -10.37 16.78 23.56
C ALA A 101 -9.05 16.79 24.35
N LEU A 102 -7.95 16.41 23.70
CA LEU A 102 -6.62 16.33 24.32
C LEU A 102 -5.80 17.62 24.12
N ASN A 103 -6.28 18.56 23.32
CA ASN A 103 -5.59 19.80 22.93
C ASN A 103 -4.20 19.52 22.32
N ILE A 104 -4.13 18.57 21.39
CA ILE A 104 -2.91 18.15 20.68
C ILE A 104 -3.11 18.25 19.17
N PRO A 105 -2.05 18.38 18.36
CA PRO A 105 -2.17 18.45 16.90
C PRO A 105 -2.75 17.17 16.31
N ALA A 106 -3.54 17.32 15.23
CA ALA A 106 -3.93 16.23 14.35
C ALA A 106 -3.53 16.55 12.91
N LEU A 107 -2.94 15.57 12.21
CA LEU A 107 -2.45 15.71 10.86
C LEU A 107 -3.09 14.68 9.94
N GLY A 108 -3.67 15.17 8.82
CA GLY A 108 -4.13 14.33 7.73
C GLY A 108 -2.96 13.81 6.91
N ILE A 109 -2.87 12.50 6.75
CA ILE A 109 -1.80 11.81 6.02
C ILE A 109 -2.33 11.28 4.69
N HIS A 110 -1.52 11.42 3.65
CA HIS A 110 -1.80 10.78 2.37
C HIS A 110 -1.52 9.28 2.48
N HIS A 111 -2.52 8.45 2.19
CA HIS A 111 -2.45 6.99 2.31
C HIS A 111 -1.24 6.39 1.59
N LEU A 112 -1.00 6.83 0.34
CA LEU A 112 0.13 6.32 -0.45
C LEU A 112 1.49 6.80 0.08
N GLU A 113 1.57 7.96 0.73
CA GLU A 113 2.78 8.39 1.44
C GLU A 113 3.09 7.45 2.60
N GLY A 114 2.06 7.04 3.36
CA GLY A 114 2.23 6.01 4.39
C GLY A 114 2.90 4.75 3.84
N HIS A 115 2.39 4.23 2.73
CA HIS A 115 3.00 3.08 2.06
C HIS A 115 4.42 3.33 1.58
N LEU A 116 4.70 4.48 0.94
CA LEU A 116 6.03 4.81 0.41
C LEU A 116 7.10 4.92 1.51
N LEU A 117 6.70 5.41 2.69
CA LEU A 117 7.60 5.60 3.82
C LEU A 117 7.71 4.36 4.72
N SER A 118 6.75 3.42 4.66
CA SER A 118 6.74 2.23 5.53
C SER A 118 8.03 1.39 5.49
N PRO A 119 8.77 1.23 4.36
CA PRO A 119 10.03 0.51 4.35
C PRO A 119 11.16 1.19 5.16
N LEU A 120 11.01 2.47 5.52
CA LEU A 120 11.93 3.15 6.45
C LEU A 120 11.82 2.62 7.89
N LEU A 121 10.72 1.91 8.24
CA LEU A 121 10.57 1.20 9.52
C LEU A 121 11.39 -0.09 9.59
N SER A 122 11.84 -0.62 8.45
CA SER A 122 12.56 -1.90 8.38
C SER A 122 14.06 -1.72 8.65
N THR A 123 14.74 -2.81 8.99
CA THR A 123 16.19 -2.83 9.17
C THR A 123 16.84 -3.85 8.22
N PRO A 124 17.72 -3.43 7.31
CA PRO A 124 18.18 -2.06 7.06
C PRO A 124 17.12 -1.19 6.38
N ALA A 125 17.10 0.10 6.72
CA ALA A 125 16.22 1.09 6.08
C ALA A 125 16.86 1.65 4.79
N PRO A 126 16.04 2.01 3.76
CA PRO A 126 16.50 2.80 2.62
C PRO A 126 16.89 4.22 3.04
N ARG A 127 17.62 4.91 2.17
CA ARG A 127 17.97 6.33 2.35
C ARG A 127 17.49 7.15 1.16
N PHE A 128 17.00 8.34 1.40
CA PHE A 128 16.65 9.27 0.33
C PHE A 128 17.90 9.71 -0.47
N PRO A 129 17.79 9.96 -1.78
CA PRO A 129 16.62 9.65 -2.62
C PRO A 129 16.59 8.17 -3.04
N PHE A 130 15.38 7.66 -3.34
CA PHE A 130 15.18 6.31 -3.86
C PHE A 130 14.04 6.26 -4.89
N ILE A 131 13.98 5.20 -5.69
CA ILE A 131 12.81 4.87 -6.50
C ILE A 131 11.86 4.03 -5.67
N ALA A 132 10.56 4.30 -5.78
CA ALA A 132 9.53 3.49 -5.16
C ALA A 132 8.62 2.87 -6.23
N LEU A 133 8.43 1.54 -6.15
CA LEU A 133 7.35 0.82 -6.80
C LEU A 133 6.22 0.65 -5.80
N LEU A 134 5.18 1.46 -5.94
CA LEU A 134 3.94 1.30 -5.20
C LEU A 134 3.02 0.35 -5.97
N VAL A 135 2.71 -0.81 -5.40
CA VAL A 135 1.95 -1.85 -6.10
C VAL A 135 0.93 -2.51 -5.15
N SER A 136 -0.33 -2.12 -5.29
CA SER A 136 -1.44 -2.53 -4.43
C SER A 136 -2.66 -2.98 -5.24
N GLY A 137 -3.78 -3.23 -4.57
CA GLY A 137 -5.08 -3.49 -5.20
C GLY A 137 -5.57 -2.35 -6.08
N GLY A 138 -5.36 -1.09 -5.66
CA GLY A 138 -5.86 0.09 -6.37
C GLY A 138 -4.80 0.89 -7.13
N HIS A 139 -3.51 0.67 -6.88
CA HIS A 139 -2.44 1.50 -7.43
C HIS A 139 -1.29 0.66 -8.01
N THR A 140 -0.72 1.16 -9.11
CA THR A 140 0.56 0.68 -9.64
C THR A 140 1.30 1.89 -10.18
N GLN A 141 2.31 2.37 -9.44
CA GLN A 141 3.04 3.60 -9.71
C GLN A 141 4.54 3.41 -9.47
N LEU A 142 5.35 4.03 -10.31
CA LEU A 142 6.78 4.25 -10.08
C LEU A 142 7.00 5.71 -9.72
N MET A 143 7.64 5.97 -8.61
CA MET A 143 7.90 7.30 -8.10
C MET A 143 9.37 7.49 -7.75
N GLN A 144 9.89 8.67 -7.96
CA GLN A 144 11.12 9.12 -7.34
C GLN A 144 10.76 9.83 -6.03
N VAL A 145 11.41 9.45 -4.96
CA VAL A 145 11.19 9.96 -3.60
C VAL A 145 12.47 10.63 -3.15
N ASP A 146 12.49 11.96 -3.15
CA ASP A 146 13.68 12.74 -2.82
C ASP A 146 13.77 13.03 -1.32
N ALA A 147 12.63 13.24 -0.67
CA ALA A 147 12.46 13.45 0.77
C ALA A 147 10.99 13.25 1.15
N VAL A 148 10.63 13.36 2.43
CA VAL A 148 9.24 13.38 2.90
C VAL A 148 8.53 14.59 2.29
N GLY A 149 7.41 14.35 1.61
CA GLY A 149 6.65 15.38 0.90
C GLY A 149 7.17 15.72 -0.51
N HIS A 150 8.28 15.14 -0.96
CA HIS A 150 8.87 15.40 -2.29
C HIS A 150 8.79 14.14 -3.15
N TYR A 151 7.72 14.04 -3.93
CA TYR A 151 7.36 12.88 -4.75
C TYR A 151 7.21 13.28 -6.21
N LYS A 152 7.86 12.55 -7.11
CA LYS A 152 7.76 12.72 -8.55
C LYS A 152 7.27 11.44 -9.19
N LEU A 153 6.15 11.49 -9.89
CA LEU A 153 5.63 10.36 -10.66
C LEU A 153 6.52 10.13 -11.89
N LEU A 154 6.99 8.90 -12.05
CA LEU A 154 7.77 8.47 -13.21
C LEU A 154 6.95 7.68 -14.21
N GLY A 155 5.95 6.96 -13.74
CA GLY A 155 5.01 6.20 -14.53
C GLY A 155 3.96 5.52 -13.66
N GLU A 156 2.79 5.26 -14.24
CA GLU A 156 1.67 4.63 -13.56
C GLU A 156 0.89 3.70 -14.48
N THR A 157 -0.02 2.93 -13.93
CA THR A 157 -0.93 2.14 -14.76
C THR A 157 -1.91 3.03 -15.49
N VAL A 158 -2.09 2.76 -16.78
CA VAL A 158 -3.08 3.48 -17.63
C VAL A 158 -4.47 2.81 -17.60
N ASP A 159 -4.58 1.68 -16.92
CA ASP A 159 -5.83 0.91 -16.80
C ASP A 159 -5.91 0.21 -15.42
N ASP A 160 -6.07 -1.11 -15.36
CA ASP A 160 -6.14 -1.84 -14.09
C ASP A 160 -4.83 -1.74 -13.31
N ALA A 161 -4.90 -1.65 -11.99
CA ALA A 161 -3.75 -1.88 -11.12
C ALA A 161 -3.33 -3.36 -11.12
N ALA A 162 -2.06 -3.63 -10.81
CA ALA A 162 -1.56 -5.01 -10.80
C ALA A 162 -2.34 -5.91 -9.82
N GLY A 163 -2.63 -5.43 -8.60
CA GLY A 163 -3.42 -6.20 -7.64
C GLY A 163 -4.85 -6.45 -8.09
N GLU A 164 -5.49 -5.46 -8.70
CA GLU A 164 -6.80 -5.62 -9.32
C GLU A 164 -6.78 -6.67 -10.44
N ALA A 165 -5.72 -6.70 -11.25
CA ALA A 165 -5.54 -7.72 -12.28
C ALA A 165 -5.36 -9.13 -11.68
N PHE A 166 -4.66 -9.25 -10.53
CA PHE A 166 -4.58 -10.51 -9.76
C PHE A 166 -5.97 -10.96 -9.31
N ASP A 167 -6.76 -10.08 -8.69
CA ASP A 167 -8.09 -10.41 -8.16
C ASP A 167 -9.08 -10.78 -9.29
N LYS A 168 -9.08 -10.02 -10.37
CA LYS A 168 -9.89 -10.31 -11.56
C LYS A 168 -9.54 -11.67 -12.17
N THR A 169 -8.25 -12.00 -12.25
CA THR A 169 -7.77 -13.28 -12.78
C THR A 169 -8.09 -14.43 -11.83
N ALA A 170 -7.90 -14.25 -10.52
CA ALA A 170 -8.30 -15.23 -9.52
C ALA A 170 -9.78 -15.56 -9.59
N LYS A 171 -10.64 -14.55 -9.76
CA LYS A 171 -12.09 -14.74 -9.96
C LYS A 171 -12.39 -15.56 -11.21
N LEU A 172 -11.70 -15.33 -12.33
CA LEU A 172 -11.85 -16.14 -13.56
C LEU A 172 -11.45 -17.60 -13.34
N LEU A 173 -10.46 -17.84 -12.47
CA LEU A 173 -9.99 -19.18 -12.11
C LEU A 173 -10.79 -19.83 -10.96
N GLY A 174 -11.82 -19.16 -10.42
CA GLY A 174 -12.67 -19.68 -9.36
C GLY A 174 -12.02 -19.71 -7.97
N LEU A 175 -11.05 -18.81 -7.69
CA LEU A 175 -10.28 -18.79 -6.44
C LEU A 175 -10.87 -17.89 -5.33
N GLY A 176 -12.00 -17.22 -5.60
CA GLY A 176 -12.65 -16.34 -4.62
C GLY A 176 -12.05 -14.93 -4.53
N TYR A 177 -12.34 -14.22 -3.42
CA TYR A 177 -11.90 -12.86 -3.14
C TYR A 177 -11.46 -12.74 -1.66
N PRO A 178 -10.35 -12.02 -1.35
CA PRO A 178 -9.35 -11.51 -2.28
C PRO A 178 -8.55 -12.65 -2.93
N GLY A 179 -8.26 -12.51 -4.21
CA GLY A 179 -7.73 -13.62 -5.01
C GLY A 179 -6.22 -13.66 -5.13
N GLY A 180 -5.52 -12.54 -4.88
CA GLY A 180 -4.08 -12.41 -5.15
C GLY A 180 -3.22 -13.44 -4.43
N ALA A 181 -3.44 -13.66 -3.13
CA ALA A 181 -2.71 -14.65 -2.34
C ALA A 181 -3.03 -16.10 -2.79
N ALA A 182 -4.32 -16.41 -3.03
CA ALA A 182 -4.74 -17.73 -3.49
C ALA A 182 -4.16 -18.05 -4.90
N LEU A 183 -4.15 -17.08 -5.80
CA LEU A 183 -3.54 -17.22 -7.12
C LEU A 183 -2.04 -17.47 -6.99
N SER A 184 -1.32 -16.68 -6.18
CA SER A 184 0.12 -16.86 -5.95
C SER A 184 0.45 -18.22 -5.33
N GLN A 185 -0.40 -18.75 -4.45
CA GLN A 185 -0.23 -20.09 -3.91
C GLN A 185 -0.44 -21.16 -4.99
N LEU A 186 -1.44 -21.00 -5.85
CA LEU A 186 -1.74 -21.94 -6.95
C LEU A 186 -0.58 -22.04 -7.94
N THR A 187 0.16 -20.94 -8.17
CA THR A 187 1.31 -20.93 -9.10
C THR A 187 2.40 -21.95 -8.74
N ARG A 188 2.51 -22.35 -7.46
CA ARG A 188 3.48 -23.35 -7.01
C ARG A 188 3.27 -24.73 -7.64
N GLN A 189 2.08 -25.00 -8.14
CA GLN A 189 1.71 -26.25 -8.83
C GLN A 189 1.76 -26.10 -10.35
N GLY A 190 1.99 -24.89 -10.86
CA GLY A 190 2.03 -24.60 -12.29
C GLY A 190 3.32 -25.06 -12.95
N ARG A 191 3.22 -25.46 -14.21
CA ARG A 191 4.36 -25.88 -15.06
C ARG A 191 4.80 -24.70 -15.92
N PRO A 192 6.07 -24.27 -15.85
CA PRO A 192 6.57 -23.15 -16.64
C PRO A 192 6.44 -23.40 -18.16
N GLY A 193 6.17 -22.32 -18.90
CA GLY A 193 6.15 -22.33 -20.37
C GLY A 193 4.95 -23.02 -21.03
N LYS A 194 3.93 -23.45 -20.26
CA LYS A 194 2.72 -24.07 -20.82
C LYS A 194 1.84 -23.06 -21.55
N PHE A 195 1.74 -21.85 -21.03
CA PHE A 195 1.01 -20.75 -21.66
C PHE A 195 1.92 -19.54 -21.81
N LYS A 196 1.77 -18.81 -22.91
CA LYS A 196 2.47 -17.56 -23.16
C LYS A 196 1.43 -16.42 -23.15
N LEU A 197 1.41 -15.63 -22.09
CA LEU A 197 0.59 -14.45 -21.98
C LEU A 197 1.36 -13.19 -22.42
N PRO A 198 0.69 -12.14 -22.88
CA PRO A 198 1.35 -10.89 -23.27
C PRO A 198 2.02 -10.22 -22.05
N ARG A 199 2.97 -9.34 -22.32
CA ARG A 199 3.57 -8.39 -21.37
C ARG A 199 3.22 -6.99 -21.86
N PRO A 200 2.01 -6.47 -21.49
CA PRO A 200 1.57 -5.20 -22.03
C PRO A 200 2.55 -4.08 -21.69
N MET A 201 2.74 -3.14 -22.60
CA MET A 201 3.62 -1.98 -22.48
C MET A 201 5.07 -2.25 -22.06
N LEU A 202 5.54 -3.50 -22.01
CA LEU A 202 6.92 -3.81 -21.61
C LEU A 202 7.97 -3.05 -22.44
N ASN A 203 7.69 -2.85 -23.72
CA ASN A 203 8.58 -2.17 -24.68
C ASN A 203 8.00 -0.83 -25.18
N SER A 204 7.15 -0.13 -24.41
CA SER A 204 6.53 1.14 -24.83
C SER A 204 7.50 2.33 -24.87
N GLY A 205 8.68 2.18 -24.26
CA GLY A 205 9.68 3.26 -24.20
C GLY A 205 9.46 4.24 -23.02
N ASP A 206 8.34 4.15 -22.33
CA ASP A 206 8.00 4.89 -21.11
C ASP A 206 8.02 3.99 -19.86
N LEU A 207 7.65 4.52 -18.70
CA LEU A 207 7.56 3.78 -17.45
C LEU A 207 6.12 3.42 -17.03
N ASN A 208 5.15 3.64 -17.91
CA ASN A 208 3.75 3.30 -17.64
C ASN A 208 3.48 1.80 -17.72
N PHE A 209 2.40 1.36 -17.08
CA PHE A 209 1.95 -0.01 -17.01
C PHE A 209 0.57 -0.18 -17.65
N SER A 210 0.24 -1.42 -17.99
CA SER A 210 -1.11 -1.84 -18.37
C SER A 210 -1.31 -3.31 -18.00
N PHE A 211 -2.45 -3.63 -17.41
CA PHE A 211 -2.77 -5.00 -16.99
C PHE A 211 -4.16 -5.46 -17.44
N SER A 212 -5.06 -4.59 -17.89
CA SER A 212 -6.43 -4.96 -18.30
C SER A 212 -6.44 -5.99 -19.44
N GLY A 213 -5.47 -5.90 -20.36
CA GLY A 213 -5.32 -6.84 -21.47
C GLY A 213 -4.97 -8.27 -21.03
N LEU A 214 -4.34 -8.45 -19.87
CA LEU A 214 -3.99 -9.76 -19.32
C LEU A 214 -5.24 -10.56 -18.94
N LYS A 215 -6.26 -9.91 -18.34
CA LYS A 215 -7.54 -10.55 -18.05
C LYS A 215 -8.17 -11.16 -19.31
N THR A 216 -8.21 -10.39 -20.40
CA THR A 216 -8.75 -10.84 -21.68
C THR A 216 -7.94 -12.00 -22.28
N ALA A 217 -6.60 -11.93 -22.15
CA ALA A 217 -5.73 -13.01 -22.60
C ALA A 217 -5.97 -14.31 -21.81
N VAL A 218 -6.10 -14.23 -20.49
CA VAL A 218 -6.47 -15.37 -19.62
C VAL A 218 -7.82 -15.93 -20.01
N LEU A 219 -8.85 -15.10 -20.19
CA LEU A 219 -10.18 -15.55 -20.61
C LEU A 219 -10.12 -16.27 -21.96
N THR A 220 -9.31 -15.77 -22.90
CA THR A 220 -9.11 -16.42 -24.21
C THR A 220 -8.47 -17.81 -24.08
N VAL A 221 -7.54 -17.98 -23.14
CA VAL A 221 -6.92 -19.30 -22.86
C VAL A 221 -7.96 -20.23 -22.22
N ILE A 222 -8.69 -19.75 -21.21
CA ILE A 222 -9.75 -20.53 -20.50
C ILE A 222 -10.76 -21.08 -21.51
N ASN A 223 -11.27 -20.25 -22.43
CA ASN A 223 -12.30 -20.64 -23.41
C ASN A 223 -11.82 -21.69 -24.43
N LYS A 224 -10.53 -21.94 -24.54
CA LYS A 224 -9.95 -22.93 -25.48
C LYS A 224 -9.56 -24.25 -24.82
N GLN A 225 -9.78 -24.40 -23.53
CA GLN A 225 -9.30 -25.53 -22.74
C GLN A 225 -10.42 -26.13 -21.89
N GLU A 226 -10.32 -27.40 -21.59
CA GLU A 226 -11.04 -27.98 -20.45
C GLU A 226 -10.29 -27.59 -19.18
N ILE A 227 -10.98 -26.91 -18.26
CA ILE A 227 -10.35 -26.34 -17.06
C ILE A 227 -10.30 -27.40 -15.96
N ILE A 228 -9.19 -28.12 -15.93
CA ILE A 228 -8.79 -28.99 -14.83
C ILE A 228 -7.80 -28.27 -13.89
N ASP A 229 -7.59 -28.77 -12.68
CA ASP A 229 -6.75 -28.10 -11.66
C ASP A 229 -5.33 -27.80 -12.14
N GLN A 230 -4.71 -28.72 -12.91
CA GLN A 230 -3.39 -28.48 -13.46
C GLN A 230 -3.38 -27.32 -14.49
N ILE A 231 -4.41 -27.21 -15.31
CA ILE A 231 -4.52 -26.10 -16.28
C ILE A 231 -4.74 -24.77 -15.55
N ARG A 232 -5.54 -24.75 -14.47
CA ARG A 232 -5.67 -23.56 -13.60
C ARG A 232 -4.32 -23.11 -13.07
N ALA A 233 -3.52 -24.04 -12.52
CA ALA A 233 -2.20 -23.75 -11.98
C ALA A 233 -1.22 -23.25 -13.07
N ASP A 234 -1.24 -23.85 -14.25
CA ASP A 234 -0.40 -23.45 -15.38
C ASP A 234 -0.76 -22.03 -15.88
N ILE A 235 -2.06 -21.69 -15.94
CA ILE A 235 -2.53 -20.35 -16.30
C ILE A 235 -2.17 -19.32 -15.21
N ALA A 236 -2.37 -19.67 -13.94
CA ALA A 236 -2.01 -18.80 -12.80
C ALA A 236 -0.51 -18.47 -12.83
N LEU A 237 0.34 -19.45 -13.07
CA LEU A 237 1.79 -19.25 -13.18
C LEU A 237 2.14 -18.33 -14.35
N ALA A 238 1.61 -18.58 -15.55
CA ALA A 238 1.87 -17.76 -16.73
C ALA A 238 1.39 -16.31 -16.54
N PHE A 239 0.27 -16.09 -15.83
CA PHE A 239 -0.23 -14.77 -15.48
C PHE A 239 0.72 -14.05 -14.50
N GLN A 240 1.08 -14.71 -13.40
CA GLN A 240 2.00 -14.14 -12.42
C GLN A 240 3.35 -13.79 -13.04
N GLU A 241 3.91 -14.67 -13.87
CA GLU A 241 5.15 -14.40 -14.61
C GLU A 241 5.03 -13.15 -15.48
N ALA A 242 3.90 -12.98 -16.19
CA ALA A 242 3.70 -11.81 -17.04
C ALA A 242 3.65 -10.50 -16.24
N VAL A 243 2.93 -10.47 -15.12
CA VAL A 243 2.87 -9.29 -14.23
C VAL A 243 4.24 -8.99 -13.62
N VAL A 244 4.90 -10.01 -13.07
CA VAL A 244 6.22 -9.88 -12.42
C VAL A 244 7.28 -9.39 -13.39
N ASP A 245 7.27 -9.89 -14.65
CA ASP A 245 8.19 -9.42 -15.68
C ASP A 245 8.02 -7.94 -15.96
N VAL A 246 6.77 -7.46 -16.17
CA VAL A 246 6.48 -6.05 -16.45
C VAL A 246 6.90 -5.17 -15.28
N LEU A 247 6.50 -5.52 -14.04
CA LEU A 247 6.86 -4.76 -12.83
C LEU A 247 8.38 -4.69 -12.66
N THR A 248 9.06 -5.80 -12.85
CA THR A 248 10.53 -5.88 -12.69
C THR A 248 11.26 -5.03 -13.73
N GLU A 249 10.95 -5.19 -15.01
CA GLU A 249 11.70 -4.49 -16.08
C GLU A 249 11.46 -2.98 -16.05
N LYS A 250 10.22 -2.54 -15.78
CA LYS A 250 9.91 -1.11 -15.63
C LYS A 250 10.61 -0.49 -14.41
N SER A 251 10.67 -1.21 -13.29
CA SER A 251 11.42 -0.75 -12.10
C SER A 251 12.91 -0.62 -12.36
N LEU A 252 13.50 -1.58 -13.09
CA LEU A 252 14.90 -1.52 -13.48
C LEU A 252 15.18 -0.40 -14.50
N ALA A 253 14.22 -0.11 -15.37
CA ALA A 253 14.30 1.02 -16.31
C ALA A 253 14.25 2.36 -15.56
N ALA A 254 13.40 2.49 -14.52
CA ALA A 254 13.35 3.67 -13.66
C ALA A 254 14.68 3.92 -12.93
N LEU A 255 15.29 2.87 -12.36
CA LEU A 255 16.63 2.96 -11.75
C LEU A 255 17.69 3.41 -12.78
N ALA A 256 17.65 2.87 -13.99
CA ALA A 256 18.58 3.25 -15.05
C ALA A 256 18.39 4.70 -15.52
N GLN A 257 17.14 5.15 -15.66
CA GLN A 257 16.79 6.50 -16.09
C GLN A 257 17.20 7.57 -15.07
N THR A 258 17.06 7.27 -13.77
CA THR A 258 17.36 8.22 -12.69
C THR A 258 18.80 8.12 -12.18
N GLY A 259 19.50 7.02 -12.44
CA GLY A 259 20.83 6.74 -11.89
C GLY A 259 20.82 6.31 -10.41
N LEU A 260 19.63 6.26 -9.78
CA LEU A 260 19.49 5.85 -8.37
C LEU A 260 19.78 4.36 -8.20
N LYS A 261 20.20 3.97 -6.99
CA LYS A 261 20.63 2.61 -6.65
C LYS A 261 19.79 1.94 -5.57
N GLN A 262 18.76 2.61 -5.10
CA GLN A 262 17.84 2.08 -4.11
C GLN A 262 16.43 2.04 -4.70
N LEU A 263 15.78 0.89 -4.58
CA LEU A 263 14.40 0.66 -4.96
C LEU A 263 13.61 0.21 -3.74
N VAL A 264 12.56 0.91 -3.43
CA VAL A 264 11.58 0.53 -2.41
C VAL A 264 10.38 -0.13 -3.11
N VAL A 265 9.88 -1.22 -2.57
CA VAL A 265 8.62 -1.85 -3.04
C VAL A 265 7.61 -1.79 -1.91
N ALA A 266 6.48 -1.13 -2.15
CA ALA A 266 5.41 -0.93 -1.17
C ALA A 266 4.04 -1.36 -1.71
N GLY A 267 3.12 -1.70 -0.81
CA GLY A 267 1.79 -2.20 -1.13
C GLY A 267 1.70 -3.73 -1.18
N GLY A 268 0.47 -4.26 -1.11
CA GLY A 268 0.18 -5.68 -0.90
C GLY A 268 0.76 -6.63 -1.94
N VAL A 269 0.87 -6.23 -3.22
CA VAL A 269 1.51 -7.05 -4.27
C VAL A 269 3.02 -7.19 -4.03
N GLY A 270 3.63 -6.25 -3.28
CA GLY A 270 5.02 -6.33 -2.81
C GLY A 270 5.32 -7.55 -1.93
N ALA A 271 4.31 -8.21 -1.38
CA ALA A 271 4.47 -9.48 -0.64
C ALA A 271 4.67 -10.69 -1.58
N ASN A 272 4.47 -10.56 -2.91
CA ASN A 272 4.61 -11.66 -3.86
C ASN A 272 6.05 -12.17 -3.91
N GLU A 273 6.28 -13.45 -3.56
CA GLU A 273 7.61 -14.05 -3.46
C GLU A 273 8.38 -14.04 -4.80
N GLN A 274 7.69 -14.24 -5.94
CA GLN A 274 8.34 -14.24 -7.25
C GLN A 274 8.79 -12.84 -7.64
N LEU A 275 7.98 -11.82 -7.36
CA LEU A 275 8.36 -10.42 -7.56
C LEU A 275 9.59 -10.08 -6.74
N ARG A 276 9.60 -10.40 -5.44
CA ARG A 276 10.74 -10.16 -4.55
C ARG A 276 12.01 -10.82 -5.07
N ARG A 277 11.96 -12.10 -5.44
CA ARG A 277 13.13 -12.83 -5.98
C ARG A 277 13.65 -12.23 -7.27
N ASN A 278 12.76 -12.00 -8.24
CA ASN A 278 13.17 -11.51 -9.57
C ASN A 278 13.74 -10.09 -9.47
N LEU A 279 13.05 -9.22 -8.74
CA LEU A 279 13.44 -7.81 -8.62
C LEU A 279 14.76 -7.67 -7.85
N SER A 280 14.90 -8.34 -6.70
CA SER A 280 16.13 -8.31 -5.91
C SER A 280 17.32 -8.88 -6.70
N GLY A 281 17.14 -10.02 -7.37
CA GLY A 281 18.22 -10.64 -8.16
C GLY A 281 18.68 -9.78 -9.34
N LYS A 282 17.73 -9.24 -10.11
CA LYS A 282 18.05 -8.41 -11.28
C LYS A 282 18.57 -7.02 -10.88
N ALA A 283 18.08 -6.41 -9.78
CA ALA A 283 18.58 -5.15 -9.25
C ALA A 283 20.02 -5.31 -8.74
N ALA A 284 20.30 -6.36 -7.98
CA ALA A 284 21.64 -6.64 -7.48
C ALA A 284 22.66 -6.81 -8.63
N ALA A 285 22.28 -7.49 -9.73
CA ALA A 285 23.12 -7.62 -10.92
C ALA A 285 23.46 -6.26 -11.59
N LYS A 286 22.64 -5.21 -11.31
CA LYS A 286 22.85 -3.82 -11.77
C LYS A 286 23.45 -2.91 -10.68
N GLY A 287 23.88 -3.47 -9.53
CA GLY A 287 24.47 -2.75 -8.42
C GLY A 287 23.44 -1.89 -7.66
N ALA A 288 22.16 -2.29 -7.67
CA ALA A 288 21.09 -1.64 -6.92
C ALA A 288 20.56 -2.57 -5.81
N THR A 289 20.03 -1.96 -4.75
CA THR A 289 19.45 -2.66 -3.59
C THR A 289 17.94 -2.46 -3.57
N VAL A 290 17.19 -3.52 -3.26
CA VAL A 290 15.74 -3.46 -3.13
C VAL A 290 15.36 -3.59 -1.65
N PHE A 291 14.46 -2.71 -1.20
CA PHE A 291 13.93 -2.68 0.16
C PHE A 291 12.45 -3.00 0.14
N TYR A 292 12.02 -3.78 1.11
CA TYR A 292 10.63 -4.17 1.30
C TYR A 292 10.24 -3.89 2.75
N PRO A 293 9.00 -3.50 3.01
CA PRO A 293 8.49 -3.50 4.38
C PRO A 293 8.43 -4.95 4.90
N GLU A 294 8.39 -5.11 6.20
CA GLU A 294 8.02 -6.38 6.81
C GLU A 294 6.64 -6.82 6.31
N LEU A 295 6.39 -8.13 6.25
CA LEU A 295 5.17 -8.66 5.62
C LEU A 295 3.89 -8.11 6.25
N GLU A 296 3.89 -7.87 7.55
CA GLU A 296 2.77 -7.29 8.29
C GLU A 296 2.48 -5.82 7.94
N PHE A 297 3.46 -5.10 7.36
CA PHE A 297 3.30 -3.71 6.92
C PHE A 297 3.14 -3.55 5.40
N CYS A 298 3.01 -4.65 4.66
CA CYS A 298 2.77 -4.60 3.22
C CYS A 298 1.35 -4.14 2.86
N THR A 299 0.36 -4.46 3.70
CA THR A 299 -1.05 -4.05 3.54
C THR A 299 -1.34 -2.79 4.34
N ASP A 300 -2.55 -2.26 4.21
CA ASP A 300 -3.02 -1.09 4.96
C ASP A 300 -2.89 -1.32 6.46
N ASN A 301 -2.28 -0.38 7.17
CA ASN A 301 -2.02 -0.51 8.60
C ASN A 301 -1.83 0.85 9.29
N GLY A 302 -2.03 0.89 10.61
CA GLY A 302 -1.87 2.11 11.40
C GLY A 302 -0.41 2.57 11.56
N ALA A 303 0.56 1.65 11.47
CA ALA A 303 1.98 1.97 11.69
C ALA A 303 2.52 2.89 10.59
N MET A 304 2.16 2.65 9.32
CA MET A 304 2.56 3.50 8.20
C MET A 304 2.03 4.94 8.35
N ILE A 305 0.83 5.10 8.89
CA ILE A 305 0.20 6.41 9.11
C ILE A 305 0.81 7.12 10.33
N ALA A 306 1.01 6.41 11.44
CA ALA A 306 1.70 6.96 12.61
C ALA A 306 3.11 7.44 12.27
N PHE A 307 3.85 6.64 11.51
CA PHE A 307 5.22 6.93 11.11
C PHE A 307 5.30 8.12 10.14
N ALA A 308 4.49 8.12 9.08
CA ALA A 308 4.43 9.24 8.14
C ALA A 308 4.04 10.54 8.87
N GLY A 309 3.07 10.48 9.78
CA GLY A 309 2.69 11.60 10.63
C GLY A 309 3.82 12.09 11.52
N ALA A 310 4.59 11.18 12.13
CA ALA A 310 5.74 11.52 12.94
C ALA A 310 6.83 12.25 12.14
N LEU A 311 7.16 11.74 10.93
CA LEU A 311 8.14 12.37 10.05
C LEU A 311 7.69 13.78 9.60
N ARG A 312 6.43 13.94 9.20
CA ARG A 312 5.88 15.24 8.82
C ARG A 312 5.88 16.22 9.97
N LEU A 313 5.43 15.78 11.16
CA LEU A 313 5.43 16.63 12.36
C LEU A 313 6.83 17.05 12.77
N GLN A 314 7.85 16.19 12.61
CA GLN A 314 9.24 16.55 12.89
C GLN A 314 9.77 17.62 11.94
N ALA A 315 9.36 17.58 10.66
CA ALA A 315 9.76 18.56 9.66
C ALA A 315 8.98 19.88 9.75
N MET A 316 7.77 19.89 10.37
CA MET A 316 6.97 21.09 10.54
C MET A 316 7.51 22.00 11.66
N PRO A 317 7.45 23.34 11.49
CA PRO A 317 7.72 24.27 12.58
C PRO A 317 6.78 24.03 13.79
N GLU A 318 7.28 24.24 15.00
CA GLU A 318 6.49 24.03 16.22
C GLU A 318 5.21 24.89 16.24
N ALA A 319 5.28 26.11 15.74
CA ALA A 319 4.13 27.00 15.63
C ALA A 319 3.01 26.49 14.72
N ALA A 320 3.33 25.62 13.74
CA ALA A 320 2.36 25.02 12.83
C ALA A 320 1.69 23.76 13.41
N ARG A 321 2.22 23.20 14.52
CA ARG A 321 1.68 22.00 15.18
C ARG A 321 0.54 22.37 16.13
N GLN A 322 -0.60 22.79 15.56
CA GLN A 322 -1.76 23.24 16.31
C GLN A 322 -2.87 22.18 16.33
N PRO A 323 -3.74 22.15 17.37
CA PRO A 323 -4.94 21.32 17.36
C PRO A 323 -5.82 21.63 16.15
N ALA A 324 -6.32 20.58 15.48
CA ALA A 324 -7.20 20.74 14.34
C ALA A 324 -8.64 21.04 14.80
N HIS A 325 -9.20 22.18 14.35
CA HIS A 325 -10.59 22.54 14.60
C HIS A 325 -11.54 22.17 13.44
N SER A 326 -10.98 21.77 12.31
CA SER A 326 -11.73 21.31 11.14
C SER A 326 -10.90 20.28 10.40
N PHE A 327 -11.56 19.44 9.62
CA PHE A 327 -10.90 18.46 8.75
C PHE A 327 -11.67 18.31 7.44
N THR A 328 -10.98 17.85 6.41
CA THR A 328 -11.56 17.41 5.15
C THR A 328 -11.01 16.02 4.82
N VAL A 329 -11.70 15.29 3.94
CA VAL A 329 -11.21 14.03 3.38
C VAL A 329 -11.17 14.13 1.86
N ASN A 330 -10.16 13.52 1.26
CA ASN A 330 -9.89 13.57 -0.17
C ASN A 330 -9.95 12.15 -0.75
N ALA A 331 -11.13 11.69 -1.14
CA ALA A 331 -11.32 10.35 -1.69
C ALA A 331 -10.47 10.07 -2.95
N ARG A 332 -10.14 11.13 -3.69
CA ARG A 332 -9.20 11.11 -4.84
C ARG A 332 -8.17 12.20 -4.61
N TRP A 333 -6.96 11.79 -4.31
CA TRP A 333 -5.86 12.71 -4.00
C TRP A 333 -4.61 12.27 -4.75
N ASN A 334 -4.04 13.17 -5.56
CA ASN A 334 -2.78 12.91 -6.26
C ASN A 334 -1.61 13.21 -5.31
N LEU A 335 -0.69 12.27 -5.18
CA LEU A 335 0.45 12.37 -4.29
C LEU A 335 1.43 13.50 -4.69
N GLU A 336 1.54 13.83 -5.99
CA GLU A 336 2.38 14.93 -6.46
C GLU A 336 1.86 16.32 -6.02
N MET A 337 0.58 16.40 -5.63
CA MET A 337 -0.02 17.65 -5.12
C MET A 337 0.10 17.77 -3.60
N LEU A 338 0.80 16.84 -2.97
CA LEU A 338 0.99 16.86 -1.53
C LEU A 338 1.95 17.97 -1.14
N GLU A 339 1.49 18.88 -0.29
CA GLU A 339 2.33 19.96 0.23
C GLU A 339 3.50 19.41 1.05
N THR A 340 4.65 20.05 0.89
CA THR A 340 5.83 19.69 1.68
C THR A 340 5.64 20.12 3.15
N PRO A 341 6.17 19.36 4.11
CA PRO A 341 6.05 19.74 5.52
C PRO A 341 6.96 20.92 5.92
N GLU A 342 7.85 21.37 5.03
CA GLU A 342 8.74 22.49 5.30
C GLU A 342 7.95 23.81 5.25
N ALA A 343 8.22 24.70 6.23
CA ALA A 343 7.73 26.06 6.15
C ALA A 343 8.53 26.85 5.12
N ASP A 344 7.84 27.68 4.36
CA ASP A 344 8.44 28.74 3.55
C ASP A 344 9.28 29.70 4.41
#